data_071995d8aa55e06ee92f3a7608f69780
#
_entry.id   071995d8aa55e06ee92f3a7608f69780
#
_cell.length_a   1.000
_cell.length_b   1.000
_cell.length_c   1.000
_cell.angle_alpha   90.00
_cell.angle_beta   90.00
_cell.angle_gamma   90.00
#
_symmetry.space_group_name_H-M   'P 1'
#
loop_
_entity.id
_entity.type
_entity.pdbx_description
1 polymer ?
#
loop_
_entity_poly.entity_id
_entity_poly.type
_entity_poly.pdbx_seq_one_letter_code
_entity_poly.pdbx_strand_id
1 'polypeptide(L)'
;MKPRIEIPREKIAEFCRQNQIRRLALFGSVLRDDFTPRSDVDVLVEFEPGTRVGLRFFTLEEELSKLLGRKVDLNTPGFLSKYFRDEVIAEAEVQYDAA
;
A
#
# COMPACT_ATOMS: atom_id res chain seq x y z
N MET A 1 14.76 -2.70 1.52
CA MET A 1 14.58 -3.40 2.82
C MET A 1 13.40 -4.34 2.72
N LYS A 2 13.45 -5.44 3.45
CA LYS A 2 12.32 -6.38 3.48
C LYS A 2 11.26 -5.89 4.47
N PRO A 3 9.97 -6.02 4.14
CA PRO A 3 8.91 -5.71 5.09
C PRO A 3 8.99 -6.59 6.34
N ARG A 4 8.54 -6.06 7.46
CA ARG A 4 8.53 -6.77 8.75
C ARG A 4 7.34 -7.70 8.92
N ILE A 5 6.52 -7.85 7.89
CA ILE A 5 5.36 -8.74 7.88
C ILE A 5 5.43 -9.66 6.66
N GLU A 6 4.70 -10.76 6.74
CA GLU A 6 4.56 -11.68 5.63
C GLU A 6 3.60 -11.10 4.60
N ILE A 7 3.96 -11.17 3.32
CA ILE A 7 3.15 -10.62 2.24
C ILE A 7 2.63 -11.75 1.36
N PRO A 8 1.31 -11.97 1.32
CA PRO A 8 0.72 -12.99 0.45
C PRO A 8 0.66 -12.48 -0.99
N ARG A 9 1.77 -12.59 -1.72
CA ARG A 9 1.97 -11.95 -3.02
C ARG A 9 0.89 -12.26 -4.05
N GLU A 10 0.44 -13.50 -4.13
CA GLU A 10 -0.59 -13.88 -5.10
C GLU A 10 -1.93 -13.22 -4.77
N LYS A 11 -2.27 -13.16 -3.49
CA LYS A 11 -3.50 -12.51 -3.06
C LYS A 11 -3.43 -10.99 -3.27
N ILE A 12 -2.27 -10.40 -3.04
CA ILE A 12 -2.04 -8.98 -3.30
C ILE A 12 -2.20 -8.70 -4.80
N ALA A 13 -1.60 -9.52 -5.66
CA ALA A 13 -1.70 -9.34 -7.10
C ALA A 13 -3.15 -9.44 -7.58
N GLU A 14 -3.89 -10.40 -7.07
CA GLU A 14 -5.30 -10.57 -7.41
C GLU A 14 -6.12 -9.36 -6.95
N PHE A 15 -5.91 -8.93 -5.71
CA PHE A 15 -6.55 -7.73 -5.16
C PHE A 15 -6.31 -6.52 -6.05
N CYS A 16 -5.06 -6.31 -6.47
CA CYS A 16 -4.70 -5.19 -7.33
C CYS A 16 -5.39 -5.28 -8.69
N ARG A 17 -5.39 -6.46 -9.31
CA ARG A 17 -6.04 -6.64 -10.61
C ARG A 17 -7.55 -6.39 -10.55
N GLN A 18 -8.20 -6.85 -9.49
CA GLN A 18 -9.64 -6.68 -9.31
C GLN A 18 -10.04 -5.23 -9.05
N ASN A 19 -9.13 -4.41 -8.58
CA ASN A 19 -9.42 -3.03 -8.16
C ASN A 19 -8.71 -1.98 -8.98
N GLN A 20 -8.21 -2.34 -10.16
CA GLN A 20 -7.53 -1.43 -11.07
C GLN A 20 -6.34 -0.72 -10.41
N ILE A 21 -5.64 -1.41 -9.53
CA ILE A 21 -4.41 -0.91 -8.91
C ILE A 21 -3.26 -1.31 -9.81
N ARG A 22 -2.52 -0.33 -10.28
CA ARG A 22 -1.37 -0.53 -11.15
C ARG A 22 -0.12 -0.89 -10.37
N ARG A 23 0.04 -0.28 -9.19
CA ARG A 23 1.22 -0.50 -8.33
C ARG A 23 0.80 -0.44 -6.87
N LEU A 24 1.36 -1.33 -6.07
CA LEU A 24 1.18 -1.34 -4.63
C LEU A 24 2.54 -1.51 -3.97
N ALA A 25 2.83 -0.63 -3.02
CA ALA A 25 4.10 -0.65 -2.29
C ALA A 25 3.87 -0.44 -0.81
N LEU A 26 4.81 -0.89 0.00
CA LEU A 26 4.82 -0.66 1.45
C LEU A 26 5.85 0.42 1.77
N PHE A 27 5.53 1.25 2.76
CA PHE A 27 6.46 2.27 3.21
C PHE A 27 6.31 2.50 4.72
N GLY A 28 7.15 3.37 5.26
CA GLY A 28 7.06 3.74 6.66
C GLY A 28 7.60 2.67 7.61
N SER A 29 7.00 2.57 8.80
CA SER A 29 7.54 1.77 9.90
C SER A 29 7.67 0.28 9.59
N VAL A 30 6.82 -0.26 8.70
CA VAL A 30 6.91 -1.69 8.33
C VAL A 30 8.26 -2.07 7.71
N LEU A 31 9.00 -1.08 7.22
CA LEU A 31 10.34 -1.27 6.63
C LEU A 31 11.45 -0.98 7.64
N ARG A 32 11.12 -0.63 8.88
CA ARG A 32 12.09 -0.18 9.89
C ARG A 32 12.05 -1.04 11.13
N ASP A 33 13.08 -0.89 11.96
CA ASP A 33 13.21 -1.63 13.22
C ASP A 33 12.21 -1.17 14.29
N ASP A 34 11.62 0.00 14.15
CA ASP A 34 10.63 0.53 15.09
C ASP A 34 9.20 0.02 14.84
N PHE A 35 9.01 -0.89 13.89
CA PHE A 35 7.72 -1.51 13.64
C PHE A 35 7.35 -2.43 14.80
N THR A 36 6.13 -2.28 15.32
CA THR A 36 5.62 -3.05 16.45
C THR A 36 4.27 -3.70 16.08
N PRO A 37 3.77 -4.64 16.91
CA PRO A 37 2.43 -5.20 16.66
C PRO A 37 1.30 -4.17 16.66
N ARG A 38 1.54 -2.97 17.20
CA ARG A 38 0.56 -1.89 17.23
C ARG A 38 0.71 -0.92 16.06
N SER A 39 1.77 -1.04 15.29
CA SER A 39 2.02 -0.16 14.16
C SER A 39 1.07 -0.46 13.01
N ASP A 40 0.58 0.59 12.35
CA ASP A 40 -0.19 0.42 11.12
C ASP A 40 0.75 0.10 9.98
N VAL A 41 0.25 -0.58 8.97
CA VAL A 41 1.01 -0.86 7.76
C VAL A 41 0.69 0.24 6.75
N ASP A 42 1.68 1.05 6.43
CA ASP A 42 1.52 2.13 5.46
C ASP A 42 1.65 1.56 4.05
N VAL A 43 0.59 1.71 3.26
CA VAL A 43 0.52 1.18 1.90
C VAL A 43 0.31 2.33 0.91
N LEU A 44 1.09 2.31 -0.14
CA LEU A 44 0.99 3.28 -1.22
C LEU A 44 0.48 2.57 -2.47
N VAL A 45 -0.64 3.05 -3.01
CA VAL A 45 -1.21 2.49 -4.23
C VAL A 45 -1.30 3.54 -5.32
N GLU A 46 -1.10 3.09 -6.56
CA GLU A 46 -1.34 3.90 -7.75
C GLU A 46 -2.36 3.14 -8.59
N PHE A 47 -3.44 3.82 -8.95
CA PHE A 47 -4.48 3.23 -9.77
C PHE A 47 -4.18 3.40 -11.25
N GLU A 48 -4.80 2.55 -12.08
CA GLU A 48 -4.71 2.70 -13.51
C GLU A 48 -5.28 4.06 -13.92
N PRO A 49 -4.72 4.71 -14.96
CA PRO A 49 -5.23 6.00 -15.43
C PRO A 49 -6.73 5.95 -15.72
N GLY A 50 -7.44 6.98 -15.28
CA GLY A 50 -8.89 7.05 -15.52
C GLY A 50 -9.75 6.30 -14.52
N THR A 51 -9.14 5.60 -13.56
CA THR A 51 -9.90 4.87 -12.55
C THR A 51 -10.57 5.85 -11.58
N ARG A 52 -11.86 5.64 -11.36
CA ARG A 52 -12.62 6.42 -10.37
C ARG A 52 -12.81 5.58 -9.13
N VAL A 53 -12.19 5.98 -8.04
CA VAL A 53 -12.19 5.22 -6.80
C VAL A 53 -13.28 5.70 -5.84
N GLY A 54 -13.35 7.00 -5.58
CA GLY A 54 -14.33 7.57 -4.69
C GLY A 54 -14.33 6.94 -3.31
N LEU A 55 -15.51 6.70 -2.75
CA LEU A 55 -15.65 6.12 -1.42
C LEU A 55 -15.20 4.66 -1.35
N ARG A 56 -15.05 3.99 -2.49
CA ARG A 56 -14.51 2.63 -2.55
C ARG A 56 -13.11 2.55 -1.94
N PHE A 57 -12.40 3.66 -1.90
CA PHE A 57 -11.07 3.75 -1.30
C PHE A 57 -11.05 3.20 0.13
N PHE A 58 -12.06 3.55 0.93
CA PHE A 58 -12.14 3.08 2.32
C PHE A 58 -12.44 1.58 2.42
N THR A 59 -13.24 1.07 1.49
CA THR A 59 -13.51 -0.36 1.41
C THR A 59 -12.24 -1.14 1.04
N LEU A 60 -11.45 -0.59 0.12
CA LEU A 60 -10.18 -1.20 -0.26
C LEU A 60 -9.20 -1.25 0.92
N GLU A 61 -9.19 -0.20 1.73
CA GLU A 61 -8.35 -0.17 2.93
C GLU A 61 -8.74 -1.28 3.91
N GLU A 62 -10.05 -1.49 4.13
CA GLU A 62 -10.54 -2.55 4.99
C GLU A 62 -10.21 -3.94 4.45
N GLU A 63 -10.41 -4.15 3.15
CA GLU A 63 -10.11 -5.43 2.49
C GLU A 63 -8.63 -5.76 2.60
N LEU A 64 -7.79 -4.78 2.35
CA LEU A 64 -6.35 -4.97 2.42
C LEU A 64 -5.90 -5.24 3.86
N SER A 65 -6.54 -4.59 4.83
CA SER A 65 -6.26 -4.84 6.25
C SER A 65 -6.56 -6.30 6.62
N LYS A 66 -7.67 -6.84 6.14
CA LYS A 66 -8.03 -8.24 6.35
C LYS A 66 -7.04 -9.18 5.67
N LEU A 67 -6.61 -8.82 4.47
CA LEU A 67 -5.70 -9.63 3.68
C LEU A 67 -4.32 -9.73 4.33
N LEU A 68 -3.84 -8.62 4.90
CA LEU A 68 -2.54 -8.57 5.57
C LEU A 68 -2.62 -8.96 7.06
N GLY A 69 -3.84 -9.07 7.61
CA GLY A 69 -4.02 -9.40 9.02
C GLY A 69 -3.61 -8.29 9.97
N ARG A 70 -3.52 -7.05 9.49
CA ARG A 70 -3.10 -5.89 10.28
C ARG A 70 -3.81 -4.65 9.76
N LYS A 71 -3.93 -3.63 10.61
CA LYS A 71 -4.51 -2.38 10.21
C LYS A 71 -3.63 -1.71 9.14
N VAL A 72 -4.24 -1.37 8.02
CA VAL A 72 -3.58 -0.72 6.90
C VAL A 72 -3.97 0.75 6.86
N ASP A 73 -2.99 1.61 6.62
CA ASP A 73 -3.19 3.01 6.30
C ASP A 73 -2.94 3.16 4.80
N LEU A 74 -4.01 3.30 4.03
CA LEU A 74 -3.93 3.31 2.57
C LEU A 74 -3.73 4.74 2.06
N ASN A 75 -2.76 4.92 1.19
CA ASN A 75 -2.38 6.22 0.64
C ASN A 75 -2.19 6.14 -0.87
N THR A 76 -2.38 7.27 -1.54
CA THR A 76 -1.94 7.46 -2.91
C THR A 76 -0.86 8.55 -2.92
N PRO A 77 -0.05 8.66 -3.99
CA PRO A 77 0.94 9.75 -4.06
C PRO A 77 0.32 11.12 -3.89
N GLY A 78 -0.92 11.32 -4.36
CA GLY A 78 -1.61 12.59 -4.23
C GLY A 78 -1.99 12.97 -2.79
N PHE A 79 -2.10 11.98 -1.88
CA PHE A 79 -2.43 12.22 -0.48
C PHE A 79 -1.20 12.54 0.36
N LEU A 80 0.00 12.25 -0.16
CA LEU A 80 1.24 12.54 0.57
C LEU A 80 1.59 14.01 0.45
N SER A 81 2.14 14.57 1.54
CA SER A 81 2.67 15.92 1.48
C SER A 81 3.75 16.04 0.42
N LYS A 82 3.69 17.10 -0.38
CA LYS A 82 4.69 17.35 -1.42
C LYS A 82 6.12 17.47 -0.89
N TYR A 83 6.25 17.79 0.39
CA TYR A 83 7.57 17.97 1.01
C TYR A 83 8.33 16.66 1.21
N PHE A 84 7.62 15.55 1.37
CA PHE A 84 8.27 14.25 1.57
C PHE A 84 7.78 13.16 0.62
N ARG A 85 6.94 13.51 -0.35
CA ARG A 85 6.40 12.53 -1.31
C ARG A 85 7.48 11.77 -2.05
N ASP A 86 8.47 12.48 -2.59
CA ASP A 86 9.55 11.85 -3.37
C ASP A 86 10.38 10.93 -2.50
N GLU A 87 10.63 11.30 -1.25
CA GLU A 87 11.36 10.49 -0.31
C GLU A 87 10.61 9.19 0.00
N VAL A 88 9.30 9.29 0.25
CA VAL A 88 8.46 8.11 0.51
C VAL A 88 8.46 7.19 -0.70
N ILE A 89 8.29 7.72 -1.90
CA ILE A 89 8.27 6.92 -3.12
C ILE A 89 9.62 6.22 -3.33
N ALA A 90 10.72 6.91 -3.05
CA ALA A 90 12.06 6.34 -3.21
C ALA A 90 12.33 5.21 -2.21
N GLU A 91 11.79 5.28 -1.00
CA GLU A 91 11.98 4.26 0.04
C GLU A 91 10.98 3.10 -0.06
N ALA A 92 9.86 3.30 -0.74
CA ALA A 92 8.79 2.32 -0.79
C ALA A 92 9.24 1.00 -1.40
N GLU A 93 8.81 -0.11 -0.78
CA GLU A 93 9.12 -1.45 -1.26
C GLU A 93 7.94 -1.97 -2.08
N VAL A 94 8.13 -2.08 -3.39
CA VAL A 94 7.05 -2.48 -4.31
C VAL A 94 6.71 -3.95 -4.13
N GLN A 95 5.43 -4.25 -3.94
CA GLN A 95 4.92 -5.62 -3.80
C GLN A 95 4.18 -6.06 -5.05
N TYR A 96 3.63 -5.13 -5.83
CA TYR A 96 2.94 -5.43 -7.07
C TYR A 96 3.16 -4.28 -8.05
N ASP A 97 3.48 -4.62 -9.29
CA ASP A 97 3.66 -3.66 -10.37
C ASP A 97 3.18 -4.31 -11.67
N ALA A 98 2.14 -3.73 -12.26
CA ALA A 98 1.55 -4.23 -13.49
C ALA A 98 2.29 -3.78 -14.76
N ALA A 99 3.26 -2.89 -14.61
CA ALA A 99 4.01 -2.36 -15.76
C ALA A 99 4.97 -3.38 -16.35
#